data_f0af406f3104ad1bc56c7939b0019558
#
_entry.id   f0af406f3104ad1bc56c7939b0019558
#
_cell.length_a   1.000
_cell.length_b   1.000
_cell.length_c   1.000
_cell.angle_alpha   90.00
_cell.angle_beta   90.00
_cell.angle_gamma   90.00
#
_symmetry.space_group_name_H-M   'P 1'
#
loop_
_entity.id
_entity.type
_entity.pdbx_description
1 polymer ?
#
loop_
_entity_poly.entity_id
_entity_poly.type
_entity_poly.pdbx_seq_one_letter_code
_entity_poly.pdbx_strand_id
1 'polypeptide(L)'
;MKYWRGYLVAAILGFFSWALLDFAKNHTQLVDMFYPYSTRMIQGTLAQWSGGTDQLLWQLLLVLFVVVVCATVVLMIVLRWNPIQWLGWILAVGTLVLLLNTGLYGLNEYAGPLAADLRLNSTEYSLAELEAAAIYYRDQANALSTMVKRDGKGSVDFPEFKAMAETAGDGFQYMTYHKHIAVFYGASNAEDSVRWSDWKTHPVKELGWADWFSSVGITGLHVPLTGEIAVNTQIPAVAQPFVISREMARRLCIANDGDAEFAAYLACQANPSVSFQYSAMLMAYRSCREALASLPGDQAATALENLEAQVGETLRSDLREYESFFVVYRNEERLEQLEKALNLWDDICFYVRDLLGVESLNVETDGFHDLLVSWHIQTVVLPTVIPEEVENPFDPFNEDYINGLVDLEGNPINPEDPTEPDSEETDEE
;
A
#
# COMPACT_ATOMS: atom_id res chain seq x y z
N MET A 1 -13.55 27.81 -35.62
CA MET A 1 -13.80 27.63 -34.16
C MET A 1 -14.49 26.29 -33.79
N LYS A 2 -15.38 25.72 -34.57
CA LYS A 2 -16.16 24.51 -34.20
C LYS A 2 -15.27 23.26 -33.99
N TYR A 3 -14.21 23.11 -34.77
CA TYR A 3 -13.33 21.93 -34.75
C TYR A 3 -12.33 21.91 -33.59
N TRP A 4 -12.02 23.05 -32.97
CA TRP A 4 -11.00 23.20 -31.94
C TRP A 4 -11.53 23.14 -30.50
N ARG A 5 -12.85 22.99 -30.32
CA ARG A 5 -13.46 23.04 -28.98
C ARG A 5 -12.94 21.95 -28.05
N GLY A 6 -12.81 20.72 -28.55
CA GLY A 6 -12.29 19.62 -27.77
C GLY A 6 -10.85 19.84 -27.31
N TYR A 7 -10.01 20.32 -28.21
CA TYR A 7 -8.60 20.66 -27.90
C TYR A 7 -8.49 21.81 -26.91
N LEU A 8 -9.36 22.82 -27.02
CA LEU A 8 -9.39 23.93 -26.06
C LEU A 8 -9.77 23.42 -24.66
N VAL A 9 -10.77 22.55 -24.56
CA VAL A 9 -11.15 21.92 -23.28
C VAL A 9 -10.02 21.09 -22.75
N ALA A 10 -9.36 20.26 -23.58
CA ALA A 10 -8.20 19.49 -23.17
C ALA A 10 -7.05 20.36 -22.65
N ALA A 11 -6.75 21.48 -23.36
CA ALA A 11 -5.73 22.42 -22.93
C ALA A 11 -6.05 23.08 -21.59
N ILE A 12 -7.30 23.47 -21.35
CA ILE A 12 -7.74 24.07 -20.09
C ILE A 12 -7.61 23.03 -18.94
N LEU A 13 -8.11 21.80 -19.13
CA LEU A 13 -8.02 20.74 -18.13
C LEU A 13 -6.56 20.35 -17.85
N GLY A 14 -5.73 20.26 -18.90
CA GLY A 14 -4.30 20.01 -18.77
C GLY A 14 -3.57 21.13 -18.01
N PHE A 15 -3.94 22.39 -18.26
CA PHE A 15 -3.41 23.53 -17.51
C PHE A 15 -3.78 23.46 -16.02
N PHE A 16 -5.01 23.09 -15.68
CA PHE A 16 -5.38 22.92 -14.26
C PHE A 16 -4.65 21.76 -13.60
N SER A 17 -4.46 20.62 -14.29
CA SER A 17 -3.64 19.51 -13.80
C SER A 17 -2.21 19.96 -13.53
N TRP A 18 -1.61 20.66 -14.49
CA TRP A 18 -0.28 21.20 -14.33
C TRP A 18 -0.20 22.20 -13.17
N ALA A 19 -1.14 23.14 -13.07
CA ALA A 19 -1.16 24.12 -11.99
C ALA A 19 -1.28 23.49 -10.60
N LEU A 20 -2.04 22.40 -10.46
CA LEU A 20 -2.12 21.64 -9.21
C LEU A 20 -0.79 20.98 -8.86
N LEU A 21 -0.11 20.36 -9.83
CA LEU A 21 1.19 19.73 -9.63
C LEU A 21 2.26 20.77 -9.31
N ASP A 22 2.29 21.90 -10.03
CA ASP A 22 3.22 23.00 -9.77
C ASP A 22 2.98 23.61 -8.37
N PHE A 23 1.73 23.78 -7.98
CA PHE A 23 1.40 24.23 -6.62
C PHE A 23 1.89 23.23 -5.58
N ALA A 24 1.64 21.94 -5.75
CA ALA A 24 2.06 20.90 -4.80
C ALA A 24 3.58 20.85 -4.66
N LYS A 25 4.29 20.94 -5.77
CA LYS A 25 5.75 21.00 -5.81
C LYS A 25 6.33 22.17 -5.00
N ASN A 26 5.73 23.34 -5.14
CA ASN A 26 6.23 24.56 -4.51
C ASN A 26 5.73 24.74 -3.07
N HIS A 27 4.73 23.95 -2.63
CA HIS A 27 4.09 24.06 -1.32
C HIS A 27 3.91 22.70 -0.64
N THR A 28 4.97 21.88 -0.62
CA THR A 28 4.94 20.52 -0.05
C THR A 28 4.43 20.47 1.38
N GLN A 29 4.79 21.44 2.22
CA GLN A 29 4.31 21.53 3.61
C GLN A 29 2.79 21.72 3.70
N LEU A 30 2.19 22.50 2.78
CA LEU A 30 0.74 22.68 2.74
C LEU A 30 0.05 21.41 2.23
N VAL A 31 0.67 20.75 1.24
CA VAL A 31 0.18 19.47 0.74
C VAL A 31 0.17 18.45 1.87
N ASP A 32 1.28 18.29 2.57
CA ASP A 32 1.44 17.35 3.67
C ASP A 32 0.41 17.59 4.79
N MET A 33 0.18 18.85 5.15
CA MET A 33 -0.73 19.21 6.24
C MET A 33 -2.21 18.93 5.93
N PHE A 34 -2.68 19.17 4.71
CA PHE A 34 -4.12 19.19 4.41
C PHE A 34 -4.57 18.13 3.41
N TYR A 35 -3.71 17.81 2.42
CA TYR A 35 -4.16 17.04 1.27
C TYR A 35 -4.38 15.56 1.59
N PRO A 36 -3.47 14.82 2.29
CA PRO A 36 -3.70 13.43 2.63
C PRO A 36 -4.96 13.22 3.48
N TYR A 37 -5.23 14.14 4.40
CA TYR A 37 -6.45 14.11 5.22
C TYR A 37 -7.72 14.22 4.37
N SER A 38 -7.76 15.23 3.48
CA SER A 38 -8.92 15.48 2.61
C SER A 38 -9.14 14.33 1.63
N THR A 39 -8.06 13.83 1.04
CA THR A 39 -8.14 12.74 0.05
C THR A 39 -8.51 11.41 0.66
N ARG A 40 -8.10 11.09 1.89
CA ARG A 40 -8.57 9.92 2.63
C ARG A 40 -10.09 9.87 2.75
N MET A 41 -10.70 10.99 3.13
CA MET A 41 -12.17 11.07 3.22
C MET A 41 -12.83 10.80 1.87
N ILE A 42 -12.26 11.36 0.79
CA ILE A 42 -12.75 11.15 -0.57
C ILE A 42 -12.57 9.69 -0.99
N GLN A 43 -11.38 9.12 -0.78
CA GLN A 43 -11.09 7.73 -1.10
C GLN A 43 -11.99 6.76 -0.32
N GLY A 44 -12.21 7.02 0.96
CA GLY A 44 -13.15 6.26 1.79
C GLY A 44 -14.59 6.33 1.25
N THR A 45 -15.06 7.51 0.86
CA THR A 45 -16.42 7.69 0.29
C THR A 45 -16.56 6.96 -1.05
N LEU A 46 -15.54 7.06 -1.93
CA LEU A 46 -15.52 6.35 -3.21
C LEU A 46 -15.50 4.83 -3.00
N ALA A 47 -14.69 4.35 -2.06
CA ALA A 47 -14.64 2.93 -1.68
C ALA A 47 -15.99 2.42 -1.14
N GLN A 48 -16.71 3.25 -0.37
CA GLN A 48 -18.05 2.92 0.11
C GLN A 48 -19.04 2.76 -1.05
N TRP A 49 -19.01 3.65 -2.01
CA TRP A 49 -19.91 3.56 -3.18
C TRP A 49 -19.55 2.37 -4.06
N SER A 50 -18.28 2.15 -4.34
CA SER A 50 -17.82 1.00 -5.15
C SER A 50 -17.99 -0.33 -4.41
N GLY A 51 -17.97 -0.31 -3.07
CA GLY A 51 -18.10 -1.48 -2.20
C GLY A 51 -19.49 -2.14 -2.21
N GLY A 52 -20.50 -1.47 -2.77
CA GLY A 52 -21.86 -2.05 -2.90
C GLY A 52 -21.97 -3.24 -3.86
N THR A 53 -20.89 -3.62 -4.53
CA THR A 53 -20.84 -4.76 -5.46
C THR A 53 -19.49 -5.48 -5.35
N ASP A 54 -19.47 -6.80 -5.52
CA ASP A 54 -18.23 -7.59 -5.59
C ASP A 54 -17.47 -7.37 -6.91
N GLN A 55 -18.13 -6.78 -7.92
CA GLN A 55 -17.49 -6.48 -9.20
C GLN A 55 -16.57 -5.26 -9.08
N LEU A 56 -15.46 -5.28 -9.80
CA LEU A 56 -14.56 -4.14 -9.92
C LEU A 56 -15.16 -3.06 -10.81
N LEU A 57 -15.60 -1.96 -10.20
CA LEU A 57 -16.23 -0.84 -10.90
C LEU A 57 -15.28 -0.23 -11.95
N TRP A 58 -13.99 -0.07 -11.62
CA TRP A 58 -13.02 0.47 -12.56
C TRP A 58 -12.88 -0.39 -13.82
N GLN A 59 -12.95 -1.73 -13.70
CA GLN A 59 -12.91 -2.63 -14.88
C GLN A 59 -14.17 -2.47 -15.73
N LEU A 60 -15.33 -2.36 -15.09
CA LEU A 60 -16.59 -2.10 -15.81
C LEU A 60 -16.55 -0.75 -16.54
N LEU A 61 -16.02 0.29 -15.88
CA LEU A 61 -15.84 1.62 -16.48
C LEU A 61 -14.85 1.57 -17.65
N LEU A 62 -13.76 0.82 -17.53
CA LEU A 62 -12.78 0.66 -18.61
C LEU A 62 -13.41 -0.06 -19.82
N VAL A 63 -14.12 -1.16 -19.59
CA VAL A 63 -14.83 -1.89 -20.66
C VAL A 63 -15.87 -0.97 -21.31
N LEU A 64 -16.66 -0.26 -20.51
CA LEU A 64 -17.64 0.71 -21.02
C LEU A 64 -16.96 1.80 -21.87
N PHE A 65 -15.84 2.34 -21.39
CA PHE A 65 -15.06 3.34 -22.13
C PHE A 65 -14.62 2.80 -23.50
N VAL A 66 -14.05 1.59 -23.53
CA VAL A 66 -13.64 0.96 -24.81
C VAL A 66 -14.82 0.77 -25.73
N VAL A 67 -15.96 0.28 -25.23
CA VAL A 67 -17.19 0.11 -26.03
C VAL A 67 -17.68 1.46 -26.58
N VAL A 68 -17.69 2.50 -25.76
CA VAL A 68 -18.09 3.87 -26.18
C VAL A 68 -17.13 4.41 -27.24
N VAL A 69 -15.82 4.23 -27.08
CA VAL A 69 -14.82 4.65 -28.08
C VAL A 69 -15.06 3.90 -29.40
N CYS A 70 -15.21 2.58 -29.38
CA CYS A 70 -15.51 1.79 -30.59
C CYS A 70 -16.82 2.22 -31.25
N ALA A 71 -17.87 2.42 -30.46
CA ALA A 71 -19.17 2.90 -30.96
C ALA A 71 -19.05 4.28 -31.62
N THR A 72 -18.30 5.21 -30.97
CA THR A 72 -18.11 6.57 -31.53
C THR A 72 -17.24 6.55 -32.78
N VAL A 73 -16.27 5.62 -32.92
CA VAL A 73 -15.53 5.42 -34.19
C VAL A 73 -16.47 4.95 -35.32
N VAL A 74 -17.34 3.97 -35.05
CA VAL A 74 -18.34 3.53 -36.02
C VAL A 74 -19.27 4.68 -36.41
N LEU A 75 -19.79 5.41 -35.43
CA LEU A 75 -20.64 6.58 -35.68
C LEU A 75 -19.91 7.68 -36.45
N MET A 76 -18.64 7.90 -36.19
CA MET A 76 -17.81 8.85 -36.92
C MET A 76 -17.73 8.49 -38.41
N ILE A 77 -17.57 7.22 -38.71
CA ILE A 77 -17.52 6.73 -40.11
C ILE A 77 -18.91 6.86 -40.77
N VAL A 78 -19.98 6.35 -40.13
CA VAL A 78 -21.34 6.33 -40.67
C VAL A 78 -21.90 7.75 -40.82
N LEU A 79 -21.75 8.59 -39.81
CA LEU A 79 -22.28 9.96 -39.79
C LEU A 79 -21.30 10.98 -40.41
N ARG A 80 -20.15 10.53 -40.90
CA ARG A 80 -19.09 11.36 -41.49
C ARG A 80 -18.68 12.51 -40.62
N TRP A 81 -18.52 12.25 -39.32
CA TRP A 81 -17.98 13.24 -38.36
C TRP A 81 -16.53 13.59 -38.73
N ASN A 82 -16.11 14.80 -38.39
CA ASN A 82 -14.74 15.19 -38.59
C ASN A 82 -13.81 14.46 -37.61
N PRO A 83 -12.84 13.64 -38.07
CA PRO A 83 -11.93 12.89 -37.20
C PRO A 83 -11.11 13.78 -36.25
N ILE A 84 -10.71 14.96 -36.71
CA ILE A 84 -9.93 15.92 -35.92
C ILE A 84 -10.79 16.41 -34.73
N GLN A 85 -12.05 16.72 -34.95
CA GLN A 85 -12.94 17.13 -33.87
C GLN A 85 -13.19 15.98 -32.88
N TRP A 86 -13.36 14.75 -33.35
CA TRP A 86 -13.53 13.57 -32.53
C TRP A 86 -12.29 13.32 -31.65
N LEU A 87 -11.09 13.38 -32.24
CA LEU A 87 -9.82 13.23 -31.51
C LEU A 87 -9.66 14.29 -30.42
N GLY A 88 -10.06 15.55 -30.68
CA GLY A 88 -10.04 16.62 -29.67
C GLY A 88 -10.92 16.32 -28.45
N TRP A 89 -12.08 15.66 -28.65
CA TRP A 89 -12.93 15.27 -27.52
C TRP A 89 -12.39 14.04 -26.77
N ILE A 90 -11.78 13.08 -27.45
CA ILE A 90 -11.10 11.96 -26.79
C ILE A 90 -9.94 12.48 -25.91
N LEU A 91 -9.15 13.41 -26.44
CA LEU A 91 -8.10 14.07 -25.68
C LEU A 91 -8.65 14.82 -24.46
N ALA A 92 -9.80 15.51 -24.60
CA ALA A 92 -10.45 16.20 -23.48
C ALA A 92 -10.90 15.23 -22.37
N VAL A 93 -11.41 14.04 -22.75
CA VAL A 93 -11.74 12.99 -21.78
C VAL A 93 -10.48 12.47 -21.08
N GLY A 94 -9.38 12.22 -21.82
CA GLY A 94 -8.13 11.77 -21.24
C GLY A 94 -7.55 12.80 -20.25
N THR A 95 -7.55 14.09 -20.61
CA THR A 95 -7.08 15.15 -19.70
C THR A 95 -8.01 15.37 -18.50
N LEU A 96 -9.33 15.10 -18.64
CA LEU A 96 -10.25 15.10 -17.50
C LEU A 96 -9.91 13.97 -16.51
N VAL A 97 -9.66 12.75 -17.02
CA VAL A 97 -9.25 11.63 -16.18
C VAL A 97 -7.93 11.94 -15.47
N LEU A 98 -6.96 12.54 -16.17
CA LEU A 98 -5.70 12.99 -15.58
C LEU A 98 -5.94 14.01 -14.45
N LEU A 99 -6.75 15.04 -14.71
CA LEU A 99 -7.06 16.07 -13.71
C LEU A 99 -7.75 15.47 -12.48
N LEU A 100 -8.71 14.55 -12.69
CA LEU A 100 -9.38 13.88 -11.59
C LEU A 100 -8.40 13.00 -10.79
N ASN A 101 -7.55 12.23 -11.47
CA ASN A 101 -6.52 11.43 -10.78
C ASN A 101 -5.56 12.30 -9.97
N THR A 102 -5.06 13.40 -10.56
CA THR A 102 -4.19 14.36 -9.88
C THR A 102 -4.90 14.97 -8.66
N GLY A 103 -6.15 15.44 -8.83
CA GLY A 103 -6.90 16.11 -7.76
C GLY A 103 -7.44 15.18 -6.69
N LEU A 104 -7.67 13.89 -6.98
CA LEU A 104 -8.20 12.91 -6.03
C LEU A 104 -7.12 12.13 -5.29
N TYR A 105 -5.88 12.08 -5.83
CA TYR A 105 -4.84 11.25 -5.24
C TYR A 105 -3.41 11.70 -5.56
N GLY A 106 -3.13 12.13 -6.78
CA GLY A 106 -1.77 12.29 -7.30
C GLY A 106 -0.90 13.28 -6.52
N LEU A 107 -1.49 14.25 -5.81
CA LEU A 107 -0.70 15.18 -5.01
C LEU A 107 -0.13 14.55 -3.74
N ASN A 108 -0.59 13.35 -3.32
CA ASN A 108 -0.01 12.65 -2.17
C ASN A 108 1.46 12.24 -2.40
N GLU A 109 1.92 12.17 -3.65
CA GLU A 109 3.33 11.97 -3.98
C GLU A 109 4.24 13.11 -3.50
N TYR A 110 3.65 14.29 -3.21
CA TYR A 110 4.35 15.46 -2.69
C TYR A 110 4.14 15.65 -1.18
N ALA A 111 3.46 14.74 -0.51
CA ALA A 111 3.38 14.70 0.95
C ALA A 111 4.72 14.27 1.55
N GLY A 112 4.95 14.60 2.81
CA GLY A 112 6.17 14.21 3.51
C GLY A 112 6.37 12.69 3.56
N PRO A 113 7.62 12.21 3.60
CA PRO A 113 7.92 10.79 3.71
C PRO A 113 7.52 10.27 5.11
N LEU A 114 7.07 9.03 5.15
CA LEU A 114 6.67 8.34 6.38
C LEU A 114 7.80 8.28 7.42
N ALA A 115 9.05 8.18 6.97
CA ALA A 115 10.24 8.24 7.81
C ALA A 115 10.28 9.50 8.69
N ALA A 116 9.92 10.67 8.12
CA ALA A 116 9.89 11.92 8.87
C ALA A 116 8.84 11.92 9.98
N ASP A 117 7.66 11.39 9.67
CA ASP A 117 6.56 11.26 10.64
C ASP A 117 6.92 10.34 11.80
N LEU A 118 7.60 9.25 11.50
CA LEU A 118 8.06 8.27 12.50
C LEU A 118 9.41 8.64 13.12
N ARG A 119 10.03 9.75 12.71
CA ARG A 119 11.35 10.20 13.13
C ARG A 119 12.44 9.15 12.91
N LEU A 120 12.35 8.42 11.81
CA LEU A 120 13.35 7.45 11.39
C LEU A 120 14.50 8.16 10.67
N ASN A 121 15.72 7.68 10.92
CA ASN A 121 16.90 8.08 10.14
C ASN A 121 17.15 7.01 9.06
N SER A 122 16.46 7.13 7.93
CA SER A 122 16.42 6.11 6.87
C SER A 122 17.58 6.17 5.88
N THR A 123 18.38 7.22 5.91
CA THR A 123 19.37 7.48 4.86
C THR A 123 20.78 6.99 5.16
N GLU A 124 21.10 6.68 6.41
CA GLU A 124 22.45 6.34 6.83
C GLU A 124 22.47 5.11 7.73
N TYR A 125 22.73 3.94 7.16
CA TYR A 125 23.01 2.74 7.91
C TYR A 125 24.23 1.99 7.31
N SER A 126 24.93 1.26 8.15
CA SER A 126 26.09 0.46 7.76
C SER A 126 25.67 -0.93 7.25
N LEU A 127 26.62 -1.61 6.55
CA LEU A 127 26.43 -3.01 6.17
C LEU A 127 26.10 -3.90 7.39
N ALA A 128 26.73 -3.65 8.55
CA ALA A 128 26.49 -4.42 9.75
C ALA A 128 25.07 -4.22 10.32
N GLU A 129 24.50 -3.03 10.20
CA GLU A 129 23.12 -2.73 10.60
C GLU A 129 22.10 -3.38 9.66
N LEU A 130 22.35 -3.35 8.34
CA LEU A 130 21.53 -4.08 7.38
C LEU A 130 21.57 -5.60 7.63
N GLU A 131 22.76 -6.15 7.87
CA GLU A 131 22.94 -7.57 8.21
C GLU A 131 22.18 -7.92 9.50
N ALA A 132 22.30 -7.10 10.54
CA ALA A 132 21.61 -7.31 11.82
C ALA A 132 20.07 -7.28 11.64
N ALA A 133 19.55 -6.33 10.89
CA ALA A 133 18.12 -6.25 10.57
C ALA A 133 17.67 -7.48 9.76
N ALA A 134 18.44 -7.88 8.74
CA ALA A 134 18.14 -9.07 7.94
C ALA A 134 18.11 -10.35 8.77
N ILE A 135 19.05 -10.50 9.73
CA ILE A 135 19.10 -11.62 10.68
C ILE A 135 17.84 -11.61 11.56
N TYR A 136 17.47 -10.45 12.11
CA TYR A 136 16.29 -10.31 12.95
C TYR A 136 15.02 -10.74 12.19
N TYR A 137 14.77 -10.18 10.99
CA TYR A 137 13.58 -10.53 10.21
C TYR A 137 13.59 -12.00 9.77
N ARG A 138 14.74 -12.58 9.45
CA ARG A 138 14.88 -14.02 9.17
C ARG A 138 14.45 -14.86 10.38
N ASP A 139 14.94 -14.52 11.55
CA ASP A 139 14.70 -15.31 12.75
C ASP A 139 13.23 -15.22 13.18
N GLN A 140 12.62 -14.05 13.09
CA GLN A 140 11.19 -13.87 13.29
C GLN A 140 10.36 -14.63 12.25
N ALA A 141 10.73 -14.55 10.97
CA ALA A 141 10.06 -15.32 9.92
C ALA A 141 10.21 -16.83 10.12
N ASN A 142 11.40 -17.31 10.53
CA ASN A 142 11.62 -18.73 10.87
C ASN A 142 10.68 -19.17 12.00
N ALA A 143 10.58 -18.40 13.08
CA ALA A 143 9.71 -18.71 14.22
C ALA A 143 8.24 -18.76 13.79
N LEU A 144 7.74 -17.72 13.14
CA LEU A 144 6.35 -17.64 12.69
C LEU A 144 6.02 -18.69 11.61
N SER A 145 6.97 -19.10 10.77
CA SER A 145 6.76 -20.13 9.75
C SER A 145 6.30 -21.47 10.31
N THR A 146 6.65 -21.74 11.57
CA THR A 146 6.25 -22.97 12.27
C THR A 146 4.90 -22.85 12.98
N MET A 147 4.42 -21.62 13.18
CA MET A 147 3.15 -21.35 13.86
C MET A 147 1.97 -21.28 12.89
N VAL A 148 2.22 -21.01 11.61
CA VAL A 148 1.16 -20.95 10.60
C VAL A 148 0.68 -22.33 10.21
N LYS A 149 -0.63 -22.43 9.94
CA LYS A 149 -1.27 -23.65 9.48
C LYS A 149 -0.77 -24.03 8.08
N ARG A 150 -0.59 -25.34 7.84
CA ARG A 150 -0.13 -25.86 6.56
C ARG A 150 -1.05 -26.95 6.04
N ASP A 151 -1.13 -27.03 4.72
CA ASP A 151 -1.85 -28.09 4.02
C ASP A 151 -1.07 -29.41 4.02
N GLY A 152 -1.66 -30.47 3.47
CA GLY A 152 -1.02 -31.79 3.36
C GLY A 152 0.20 -31.83 2.44
N LYS A 153 0.49 -30.74 1.71
CA LYS A 153 1.67 -30.59 0.81
C LYS A 153 2.76 -29.73 1.44
N GLY A 154 2.49 -29.14 2.61
CA GLY A 154 3.42 -28.26 3.31
C GLY A 154 3.32 -26.79 2.94
N SER A 155 2.45 -26.41 1.99
CA SER A 155 2.17 -24.99 1.69
C SER A 155 1.32 -24.36 2.80
N VAL A 156 1.40 -23.03 2.95
CA VAL A 156 0.58 -22.31 3.95
C VAL A 156 -0.92 -22.49 3.68
N ASP A 157 -1.68 -22.79 4.75
CA ASP A 157 -3.14 -22.93 4.72
C ASP A 157 -3.75 -21.71 5.43
N PHE A 158 -3.68 -20.55 4.74
CA PHE A 158 -4.24 -19.30 5.23
C PHE A 158 -5.78 -19.29 5.07
N PRO A 159 -6.48 -18.43 5.82
CA PRO A 159 -7.91 -18.21 5.59
C PRO A 159 -8.18 -17.83 4.13
N GLU A 160 -9.40 -18.08 3.66
CA GLU A 160 -9.83 -17.64 2.33
C GLU A 160 -9.64 -16.12 2.17
N PHE A 161 -9.37 -15.68 0.95
CA PHE A 161 -9.09 -14.27 0.63
C PHE A 161 -10.10 -13.30 1.26
N LYS A 162 -11.40 -13.62 1.18
CA LYS A 162 -12.45 -12.76 1.73
C LYS A 162 -12.31 -12.58 3.25
N ALA A 163 -12.01 -13.64 3.98
CA ALA A 163 -11.81 -13.58 5.42
C ALA A 163 -10.56 -12.77 5.79
N MET A 164 -9.47 -12.92 5.02
CA MET A 164 -8.29 -12.08 5.20
C MET A 164 -8.58 -10.62 4.90
N ALA A 165 -9.29 -10.32 3.81
CA ALA A 165 -9.68 -8.97 3.43
C ALA A 165 -10.56 -8.28 4.51
N GLU A 166 -11.44 -9.02 5.18
CA GLU A 166 -12.30 -8.52 6.25
C GLU A 166 -11.52 -8.19 7.54
N THR A 167 -10.42 -8.92 7.82
CA THR A 167 -9.60 -8.75 9.05
C THR A 167 -8.36 -7.90 8.86
N ALA A 168 -7.98 -7.58 7.62
CA ALA A 168 -6.79 -6.77 7.34
C ALA A 168 -6.85 -5.37 7.98
N GLY A 169 -8.05 -4.79 8.06
CA GLY A 169 -8.27 -3.49 8.71
C GLY A 169 -7.97 -3.48 10.21
N ASP A 170 -8.01 -4.64 10.87
CA ASP A 170 -7.73 -4.74 12.31
C ASP A 170 -6.30 -4.29 12.61
N GLY A 171 -5.32 -4.68 11.79
CA GLY A 171 -3.94 -4.24 11.95
C GLY A 171 -3.79 -2.71 11.95
N PHE A 172 -4.43 -2.01 11.02
CA PHE A 172 -4.44 -0.55 11.01
C PHE A 172 -5.17 0.04 12.22
N GLN A 173 -6.23 -0.59 12.69
CA GLN A 173 -6.94 -0.16 13.88
C GLN A 173 -6.05 -0.25 15.12
N TYR A 174 -5.32 -1.36 15.31
CA TYR A 174 -4.40 -1.50 16.44
C TYR A 174 -3.24 -0.52 16.39
N MET A 175 -2.75 -0.18 15.19
CA MET A 175 -1.72 0.84 15.00
C MET A 175 -2.14 2.24 15.49
N THR A 176 -3.44 2.59 15.44
CA THR A 176 -3.91 3.92 15.88
C THR A 176 -3.71 4.19 17.36
N TYR A 177 -3.61 3.15 18.18
CA TYR A 177 -3.33 3.29 19.60
C TYR A 177 -1.87 3.58 19.92
N HIS A 178 -0.96 3.42 18.96
CA HIS A 178 0.42 3.85 19.10
C HIS A 178 0.54 5.37 18.91
N LYS A 179 0.97 6.11 19.94
CA LYS A 179 1.19 7.56 19.87
C LYS A 179 2.11 7.99 18.71
N HIS A 180 3.02 7.12 18.30
CA HIS A 180 3.94 7.38 17.19
C HIS A 180 3.33 7.11 15.80
N ILE A 181 2.25 6.34 15.73
CA ILE A 181 1.59 5.93 14.51
C ILE A 181 0.26 6.67 14.30
N ALA A 182 -0.25 7.38 15.32
CA ALA A 182 -1.38 8.31 15.18
C ALA A 182 -1.13 9.36 14.09
N VAL A 183 0.12 9.63 13.75
CA VAL A 183 0.55 10.49 12.64
C VAL A 183 0.04 9.99 11.30
N PHE A 184 -0.07 8.67 11.07
CA PHE A 184 -0.66 8.10 9.85
C PHE A 184 -2.08 8.59 9.56
N TYR A 185 -2.74 9.15 10.55
CA TYR A 185 -4.17 9.44 10.48
C TYR A 185 -4.50 10.92 10.54
N GLY A 186 -3.48 11.80 10.66
CA GLY A 186 -3.68 13.23 10.70
C GLY A 186 -4.54 13.70 11.88
N ALA A 187 -4.73 12.84 12.89
CA ALA A 187 -5.55 13.15 14.04
C ALA A 187 -4.65 13.58 15.19
N SER A 188 -4.75 14.86 15.54
CA SER A 188 -4.21 15.33 16.82
C SER A 188 -4.95 14.74 18.04
N ASN A 189 -6.10 14.09 17.81
CA ASN A 189 -6.93 13.42 18.81
C ASN A 189 -7.50 12.13 18.21
N ALA A 190 -7.37 11.02 18.92
CA ALA A 190 -7.90 9.70 18.52
C ALA A 190 -9.43 9.68 18.28
N GLU A 191 -10.15 10.68 18.78
CA GLU A 191 -11.60 10.83 18.62
C GLU A 191 -12.01 11.38 17.24
N ASP A 192 -11.11 12.10 16.54
CA ASP A 192 -11.37 12.69 15.23
C ASP A 192 -10.81 11.84 14.07
N SER A 193 -10.13 10.74 14.36
CA SER A 193 -9.69 9.80 13.33
C SER A 193 -10.92 9.29 12.57
N VAL A 194 -10.85 9.31 11.25
CA VAL A 194 -11.84 8.63 10.38
C VAL A 194 -12.15 7.29 11.02
N ARG A 195 -13.41 7.09 11.41
CA ARG A 195 -13.80 5.91 12.18
C ARG A 195 -13.38 4.66 11.41
N TRP A 196 -12.41 3.95 11.94
CA TRP A 196 -11.94 2.68 11.36
C TRP A 196 -13.04 1.65 11.21
N SER A 197 -14.13 1.76 12.02
CA SER A 197 -15.34 1.00 11.81
C SER A 197 -15.87 1.11 10.38
N ASP A 198 -15.64 2.26 9.73
CA ASP A 198 -16.08 2.47 8.36
C ASP A 198 -15.17 1.73 7.35
N TRP A 199 -13.92 1.43 7.71
CA TRP A 199 -12.98 0.67 6.87
C TRP A 199 -13.32 -0.81 6.77
N LYS A 200 -13.91 -1.39 7.80
CA LYS A 200 -14.42 -2.78 7.77
C LYS A 200 -15.56 -2.94 6.76
N THR A 201 -16.21 -1.85 6.37
CA THR A 201 -17.29 -1.85 5.38
C THR A 201 -16.83 -1.73 3.94
N HIS A 202 -15.53 -1.47 3.70
CA HIS A 202 -15.00 -1.28 2.36
C HIS A 202 -14.21 -2.50 1.91
N PRO A 203 -14.79 -3.38 1.07
CA PRO A 203 -14.16 -4.63 0.71
C PRO A 203 -12.89 -4.38 -0.11
N VAL A 204 -11.86 -5.15 0.19
CA VAL A 204 -10.77 -5.43 -0.73
C VAL A 204 -11.27 -6.51 -1.67
N LYS A 205 -11.14 -6.28 -2.98
CA LYS A 205 -11.71 -7.14 -4.02
C LYS A 205 -10.64 -8.01 -4.68
N GLU A 206 -11.07 -9.11 -5.27
CA GLU A 206 -10.19 -9.90 -6.11
C GLU A 206 -9.92 -9.19 -7.43
N LEU A 207 -8.66 -9.20 -7.87
CA LEU A 207 -8.25 -8.58 -9.12
C LEU A 207 -8.74 -9.40 -10.32
N GLY A 208 -9.61 -8.82 -11.14
CA GLY A 208 -9.98 -9.42 -12.41
C GLY A 208 -8.79 -9.40 -13.39
N TRP A 209 -8.84 -10.26 -14.44
CA TRP A 209 -7.73 -10.43 -15.40
C TRP A 209 -6.39 -10.81 -14.74
N ALA A 210 -6.47 -11.57 -13.65
CA ALA A 210 -5.33 -11.93 -12.80
C ALA A 210 -4.16 -12.53 -13.58
N ASP A 211 -4.41 -13.38 -14.59
CA ASP A 211 -3.36 -13.96 -15.45
C ASP A 211 -2.54 -12.89 -16.19
N TRP A 212 -3.20 -11.84 -16.65
CA TRP A 212 -2.50 -10.75 -17.32
C TRP A 212 -1.64 -9.97 -16.31
N PHE A 213 -2.21 -9.61 -15.17
CA PHE A 213 -1.50 -8.88 -14.12
C PHE A 213 -0.34 -9.70 -13.54
N SER A 214 -0.52 -11.01 -13.33
CA SER A 214 0.55 -11.91 -12.90
C SER A 214 1.69 -11.94 -13.91
N SER A 215 1.38 -11.91 -15.21
CA SER A 215 2.39 -11.97 -16.28
C SER A 215 3.29 -10.73 -16.36
N VAL A 216 2.86 -9.61 -15.76
CA VAL A 216 3.62 -8.36 -15.66
C VAL A 216 4.04 -8.04 -14.22
N GLY A 217 3.86 -8.99 -13.29
CA GLY A 217 4.33 -8.89 -11.91
C GLY A 217 3.46 -8.02 -10.98
N ILE A 218 2.25 -7.64 -11.41
CA ILE A 218 1.35 -6.83 -10.59
C ILE A 218 0.59 -7.72 -9.60
N THR A 219 0.81 -7.49 -8.31
CA THR A 219 0.23 -8.26 -7.21
C THR A 219 -1.04 -7.64 -6.63
N GLY A 220 -1.20 -6.34 -6.75
CA GLY A 220 -2.37 -5.61 -6.30
C GLY A 220 -2.34 -4.19 -6.85
N LEU A 221 -3.46 -3.50 -6.75
CA LEU A 221 -3.57 -2.11 -7.15
C LEU A 221 -4.67 -1.38 -6.38
N HIS A 222 -4.43 -0.11 -6.15
CA HIS A 222 -5.41 0.85 -5.70
C HIS A 222 -5.81 1.75 -6.87
N VAL A 223 -7.10 1.97 -7.07
CA VAL A 223 -7.64 2.80 -8.15
C VAL A 223 -8.29 4.07 -7.59
N PRO A 224 -7.58 5.21 -7.61
CA PRO A 224 -8.03 6.45 -6.97
C PRO A 224 -9.38 6.97 -7.48
N LEU A 225 -9.70 6.74 -8.75
CA LEU A 225 -10.96 7.22 -9.35
C LEU A 225 -12.21 6.52 -8.79
N THR A 226 -12.06 5.33 -8.24
CA THR A 226 -13.15 4.53 -7.66
C THR A 226 -12.95 4.22 -6.19
N GLY A 227 -11.76 4.53 -5.64
CA GLY A 227 -11.36 4.18 -4.27
C GLY A 227 -11.21 2.67 -4.04
N GLU A 228 -11.25 1.86 -5.11
CA GLU A 228 -11.20 0.41 -5.01
C GLU A 228 -9.79 -0.09 -4.78
N ILE A 229 -9.71 -1.13 -3.97
CA ILE A 229 -8.50 -1.97 -3.83
C ILE A 229 -8.79 -3.31 -4.49
N ALA A 230 -7.86 -3.77 -5.32
CA ALA A 230 -7.93 -5.07 -5.93
C ALA A 230 -6.61 -5.82 -5.75
N VAL A 231 -6.67 -7.06 -5.30
CA VAL A 231 -5.52 -7.92 -5.04
C VAL A 231 -5.57 -9.15 -5.91
N ASN A 232 -4.44 -9.50 -6.48
CA ASN A 232 -4.27 -10.68 -7.29
C ASN A 232 -4.22 -11.93 -6.41
N THR A 233 -5.31 -12.68 -6.38
CA THR A 233 -5.43 -13.89 -5.55
C THR A 233 -4.67 -15.11 -6.11
N GLN A 234 -4.06 -14.99 -7.31
CA GLN A 234 -3.19 -16.04 -7.85
C GLN A 234 -1.78 -16.04 -7.24
N ILE A 235 -1.36 -14.93 -6.63
CA ILE A 235 -0.06 -14.89 -5.94
C ILE A 235 -0.05 -15.90 -4.79
N PRO A 236 1.13 -16.41 -4.41
CA PRO A 236 1.26 -17.32 -3.28
C PRO A 236 0.56 -16.79 -2.03
N ALA A 237 -0.16 -17.67 -1.36
CA ALA A 237 -1.01 -17.31 -0.21
C ALA A 237 -0.22 -16.56 0.88
N VAL A 238 1.06 -16.91 1.07
CA VAL A 238 1.95 -16.27 2.05
C VAL A 238 2.12 -14.77 1.83
N ALA A 239 1.98 -14.27 0.60
CA ALA A 239 2.13 -12.84 0.28
C ALA A 239 0.81 -12.07 0.35
N GLN A 240 -0.35 -12.73 0.27
CA GLN A 240 -1.65 -12.07 0.15
C GLN A 240 -1.95 -11.11 1.31
N PRO A 241 -1.72 -11.46 2.62
CA PRO A 241 -1.98 -10.55 3.73
C PRO A 241 -1.19 -9.24 3.63
N PHE A 242 0.08 -9.34 3.28
CA PHE A 242 0.95 -8.16 3.10
C PHE A 242 0.48 -7.28 1.93
N VAL A 243 0.15 -7.90 0.78
CA VAL A 243 -0.34 -7.15 -0.39
C VAL A 243 -1.68 -6.48 -0.10
N ILE A 244 -2.60 -7.16 0.59
CA ILE A 244 -3.87 -6.55 1.04
C ILE A 244 -3.57 -5.30 1.86
N SER A 245 -2.70 -5.41 2.86
CA SER A 245 -2.34 -4.30 3.74
C SER A 245 -1.64 -3.17 3.00
N ARG A 246 -0.76 -3.48 2.03
CA ARG A 246 -0.08 -2.48 1.19
C ARG A 246 -1.07 -1.65 0.36
N GLU A 247 -2.01 -2.29 -0.29
CA GLU A 247 -3.01 -1.56 -1.07
C GLU A 247 -3.98 -0.78 -0.18
N MET A 248 -4.23 -1.26 1.05
CA MET A 248 -4.95 -0.47 2.06
C MET A 248 -4.15 0.77 2.48
N ALA A 249 -2.83 0.66 2.67
CA ALA A 249 -1.97 1.81 2.96
C ALA A 249 -2.03 2.85 1.82
N ARG A 250 -2.01 2.42 0.57
CA ARG A 250 -2.19 3.31 -0.58
C ARG A 250 -3.54 4.02 -0.57
N ARG A 251 -4.64 3.34 -0.25
CA ARG A 251 -5.95 3.97 -0.08
C ARG A 251 -5.97 4.97 1.10
N LEU A 252 -5.10 4.77 2.09
CA LEU A 252 -4.83 5.73 3.16
C LEU A 252 -4.01 6.93 2.71
N CYS A 253 -3.78 7.06 1.41
CA CYS A 253 -3.01 8.14 0.80
C CYS A 253 -1.51 8.11 1.08
N ILE A 254 -0.96 6.95 1.43
CA ILE A 254 0.47 6.70 1.45
C ILE A 254 0.86 6.33 0.01
N ALA A 255 1.29 7.33 -0.77
CA ALA A 255 1.45 7.17 -2.21
C ALA A 255 2.78 6.51 -2.60
N ASN A 256 3.82 6.74 -1.82
CA ASN A 256 5.13 6.16 -2.05
C ASN A 256 5.15 4.65 -1.82
N ASP A 257 5.81 3.90 -2.70
CA ASP A 257 5.84 2.44 -2.64
C ASP A 257 6.55 1.92 -1.40
N GLY A 258 7.72 2.45 -1.06
CA GLY A 258 8.47 2.06 0.14
C GLY A 258 7.70 2.36 1.42
N ASP A 259 7.10 3.54 1.50
CA ASP A 259 6.26 3.94 2.63
C ASP A 259 5.00 3.07 2.75
N ALA A 260 4.35 2.74 1.63
CA ALA A 260 3.17 1.87 1.62
C ALA A 260 3.49 0.43 2.05
N GLU A 261 4.64 -0.10 1.63
CA GLU A 261 5.15 -1.41 2.05
C GLU A 261 5.51 -1.41 3.54
N PHE A 262 6.12 -0.33 4.02
CA PHE A 262 6.45 -0.20 5.44
C PHE A 262 5.20 -0.03 6.30
N ALA A 263 4.22 0.75 5.87
CA ALA A 263 2.93 0.84 6.54
C ALA A 263 2.20 -0.51 6.58
N ALA A 264 2.28 -1.28 5.49
CA ALA A 264 1.75 -2.65 5.44
C ALA A 264 2.46 -3.58 6.42
N TYR A 265 3.79 -3.48 6.52
CA TYR A 265 4.57 -4.24 7.49
C TYR A 265 4.09 -3.95 8.91
N LEU A 266 3.99 -2.67 9.30
CA LEU A 266 3.52 -2.28 10.63
C LEU A 266 2.09 -2.76 10.90
N ALA A 267 1.18 -2.59 9.94
CA ALA A 267 -0.20 -3.04 10.07
C ALA A 267 -0.31 -4.57 10.22
N CYS A 268 0.47 -5.31 9.43
CA CYS A 268 0.51 -6.77 9.52
C CYS A 268 1.11 -7.24 10.84
N GLN A 269 2.11 -6.55 11.38
CA GLN A 269 2.68 -6.87 12.69
C GLN A 269 1.68 -6.60 13.83
N ALA A 270 0.91 -5.52 13.73
CA ALA A 270 -0.13 -5.18 14.70
C ALA A 270 -1.41 -6.04 14.56
N ASN A 271 -1.55 -6.80 13.46
CA ASN A 271 -2.72 -7.65 13.26
C ASN A 271 -2.66 -8.89 14.18
N PRO A 272 -3.75 -9.25 14.89
CA PRO A 272 -3.76 -10.41 15.78
C PRO A 272 -3.61 -11.75 15.06
N SER A 273 -3.76 -11.79 13.74
CA SER A 273 -3.61 -13.01 12.94
C SER A 273 -2.17 -13.33 12.61
N VAL A 274 -1.69 -14.51 13.01
CA VAL A 274 -0.35 -15.02 12.70
C VAL A 274 -0.07 -15.05 11.20
N SER A 275 -1.07 -15.23 10.34
CA SER A 275 -0.88 -15.19 8.88
C SER A 275 -0.43 -13.82 8.38
N PHE A 276 -0.94 -12.73 8.98
CA PHE A 276 -0.49 -11.37 8.66
C PHE A 276 0.93 -11.13 9.18
N GLN A 277 1.20 -11.47 10.43
CA GLN A 277 2.51 -11.31 11.04
C GLN A 277 3.59 -12.08 10.25
N TYR A 278 3.31 -13.33 9.90
CA TYR A 278 4.23 -14.14 9.11
C TYR A 278 4.48 -13.56 7.71
N SER A 279 3.40 -13.16 7.02
CA SER A 279 3.49 -12.51 5.71
C SER A 279 4.40 -11.28 5.74
N ALA A 280 4.25 -10.43 6.76
CA ALA A 280 5.07 -9.23 6.93
C ALA A 280 6.55 -9.57 7.19
N MET A 281 6.84 -10.51 8.08
CA MET A 281 8.23 -10.89 8.39
C MET A 281 8.92 -11.56 7.21
N LEU A 282 8.21 -12.37 6.42
CA LEU A 282 8.73 -12.95 5.20
C LEU A 282 9.08 -11.86 4.17
N MET A 283 8.19 -10.88 3.97
CA MET A 283 8.43 -9.79 3.02
C MET A 283 9.54 -8.85 3.50
N ALA A 284 9.62 -8.57 4.80
CA ALA A 284 10.69 -7.78 5.40
C ALA A 284 12.05 -8.47 5.25
N TYR A 285 12.13 -9.77 5.59
CA TYR A 285 13.34 -10.56 5.38
C TYR A 285 13.76 -10.55 3.91
N ARG A 286 12.82 -10.80 3.00
CA ARG A 286 13.07 -10.79 1.56
C ARG A 286 13.66 -9.45 1.10
N SER A 287 13.07 -8.33 1.53
CA SER A 287 13.52 -6.98 1.15
C SER A 287 14.94 -6.69 1.65
N CYS A 288 15.25 -6.99 2.92
CA CYS A 288 16.60 -6.82 3.47
C CYS A 288 17.62 -7.76 2.80
N ARG A 289 17.24 -9.01 2.50
CA ARG A 289 18.08 -9.97 1.77
C ARG A 289 18.40 -9.47 0.35
N GLU A 290 17.42 -8.95 -0.37
CA GLU A 290 17.61 -8.38 -1.72
C GLU A 290 18.52 -7.15 -1.68
N ALA A 291 18.33 -6.27 -0.68
CA ALA A 291 19.21 -5.13 -0.46
C ALA A 291 20.66 -5.59 -0.20
N LEU A 292 20.86 -6.58 0.68
CA LEU A 292 22.19 -7.15 0.96
C LEU A 292 22.81 -7.79 -0.28
N ALA A 293 22.01 -8.50 -1.08
CA ALA A 293 22.46 -9.13 -2.33
C ALA A 293 22.85 -8.11 -3.41
N SER A 294 22.31 -6.90 -3.37
CA SER A 294 22.61 -5.82 -4.32
C SER A 294 23.94 -5.11 -4.01
N LEU A 295 24.45 -5.24 -2.78
CA LEU A 295 25.67 -4.57 -2.37
C LEU A 295 26.93 -5.26 -2.98
N PRO A 296 27.88 -4.49 -3.51
CA PRO A 296 29.11 -5.04 -4.05
C PRO A 296 30.11 -5.40 -2.93
N GLY A 297 30.92 -6.41 -3.15
CA GLY A 297 32.09 -6.76 -2.32
C GLY A 297 31.95 -8.05 -1.54
N ASP A 298 33.12 -8.62 -1.16
CA ASP A 298 33.22 -9.94 -0.52
C ASP A 298 32.55 -9.98 0.86
N GLN A 299 32.51 -8.86 1.57
CA GLN A 299 31.88 -8.78 2.90
C GLN A 299 30.36 -8.95 2.80
N ALA A 300 29.72 -8.26 1.86
CA ALA A 300 28.29 -8.40 1.62
C ALA A 300 27.94 -9.81 1.13
N ALA A 301 28.75 -10.39 0.24
CA ALA A 301 28.57 -11.75 -0.23
C ALA A 301 28.69 -12.78 0.90
N THR A 302 29.66 -12.61 1.80
CA THR A 302 29.84 -13.49 2.97
C THR A 302 28.68 -13.34 3.96
N ALA A 303 28.23 -12.11 4.23
CA ALA A 303 27.08 -11.84 5.08
C ALA A 303 25.80 -12.49 4.52
N LEU A 304 25.58 -12.40 3.21
CA LEU A 304 24.45 -13.04 2.53
C LEU A 304 24.50 -14.56 2.64
N GLU A 305 25.66 -15.17 2.41
CA GLU A 305 25.86 -16.63 2.53
C GLU A 305 25.54 -17.12 3.96
N ASN A 306 26.05 -16.41 4.98
CA ASN A 306 25.78 -16.70 6.38
C ASN A 306 24.30 -16.53 6.74
N LEU A 307 23.67 -15.49 6.19
CA LEU A 307 22.24 -15.23 6.38
C LEU A 307 21.40 -16.37 5.81
N GLU A 308 21.67 -16.80 4.58
CA GLU A 308 20.92 -17.85 3.88
C GLU A 308 21.16 -19.26 4.47
N ALA A 309 22.33 -19.52 5.02
CA ALA A 309 22.66 -20.81 5.65
C ALA A 309 21.73 -21.12 6.85
N GLN A 310 21.21 -20.12 7.52
CA GLN A 310 20.36 -20.25 8.71
C GLN A 310 18.86 -20.10 8.42
N VAL A 311 18.45 -20.01 7.16
CA VAL A 311 17.03 -20.02 6.77
C VAL A 311 16.47 -21.43 7.00
N GLY A 312 15.39 -21.51 7.80
CA GLY A 312 14.68 -22.75 8.07
C GLY A 312 14.05 -23.33 6.79
N GLU A 313 13.91 -24.65 6.74
CA GLU A 313 13.42 -25.34 5.52
C GLU A 313 12.00 -24.88 5.15
N THR A 314 11.14 -24.62 6.14
CA THR A 314 9.78 -24.15 5.94
C THR A 314 9.74 -22.77 5.30
N LEU A 315 10.48 -21.81 5.88
CA LEU A 315 10.61 -20.46 5.32
C LEU A 315 11.24 -20.49 3.93
N ARG A 316 12.25 -21.34 3.72
CA ARG A 316 12.91 -21.54 2.42
C ARG A 316 11.94 -22.07 1.37
N SER A 317 11.04 -22.97 1.76
CA SER A 317 9.99 -23.49 0.86
C SER A 317 9.02 -22.39 0.43
N ASP A 318 8.56 -21.58 1.37
CA ASP A 318 7.61 -20.48 1.10
C ASP A 318 8.25 -19.38 0.22
N LEU A 319 9.52 -19.06 0.46
CA LEU A 319 10.27 -18.13 -0.39
C LEU A 319 10.42 -18.65 -1.83
N ARG A 320 10.75 -19.95 -1.99
CA ARG A 320 10.84 -20.56 -3.32
C ARG A 320 9.49 -20.57 -4.03
N GLU A 321 8.40 -20.84 -3.32
CA GLU A 321 7.04 -20.78 -3.88
C GLU A 321 6.74 -19.37 -4.36
N TYR A 322 7.06 -18.35 -3.56
CA TYR A 322 6.87 -16.95 -3.92
C TYR A 322 7.72 -16.56 -5.15
N GLU A 323 9.01 -16.85 -5.14
CA GLU A 323 9.92 -16.49 -6.24
C GLU A 323 9.59 -17.24 -7.53
N SER A 324 9.27 -18.54 -7.43
CA SER A 324 8.94 -19.37 -8.59
C SER A 324 7.65 -18.94 -9.29
N PHE A 325 6.68 -18.38 -8.54
CA PHE A 325 5.45 -17.85 -9.11
C PHE A 325 5.75 -16.79 -10.18
N PHE A 326 6.57 -15.81 -9.84
CA PHE A 326 6.91 -14.73 -10.78
C PHE A 326 7.74 -15.22 -11.96
N VAL A 327 8.60 -16.22 -11.77
CA VAL A 327 9.36 -16.83 -12.88
C VAL A 327 8.42 -17.56 -13.84
N VAL A 328 7.45 -18.32 -13.33
CA VAL A 328 6.51 -19.11 -14.16
C VAL A 328 5.52 -18.22 -14.91
N TYR A 329 4.99 -17.19 -14.25
CA TYR A 329 3.96 -16.32 -14.85
C TYR A 329 4.55 -15.15 -15.65
N ARG A 330 5.83 -14.81 -15.49
CA ARG A 330 6.48 -13.71 -16.19
C ARG A 330 6.42 -13.90 -17.69
N ASN A 331 5.93 -12.89 -18.38
CA ASN A 331 5.91 -12.81 -19.82
C ASN A 331 6.75 -11.61 -20.27
N GLU A 332 7.97 -11.88 -20.72
CA GLU A 332 8.95 -10.83 -21.09
C GLU A 332 8.41 -9.91 -22.21
N GLU A 333 7.66 -10.45 -23.18
CA GLU A 333 7.09 -9.63 -24.25
C GLU A 333 6.03 -8.65 -23.71
N ARG A 334 5.16 -9.12 -22.80
CA ARG A 334 4.15 -8.25 -22.15
C ARG A 334 4.78 -7.21 -21.26
N LEU A 335 5.81 -7.60 -20.51
CA LEU A 335 6.56 -6.68 -19.65
C LEU A 335 7.22 -5.60 -20.49
N GLU A 336 7.92 -5.96 -21.58
CA GLU A 336 8.54 -5.01 -22.51
C GLU A 336 7.51 -4.07 -23.14
N GLN A 337 6.33 -4.57 -23.50
CA GLN A 337 5.24 -3.73 -24.04
C GLN A 337 4.72 -2.76 -22.99
N LEU A 338 4.55 -3.20 -21.74
CA LEU A 338 4.15 -2.34 -20.62
C LEU A 338 5.21 -1.28 -20.34
N GLU A 339 6.47 -1.66 -20.24
CA GLU A 339 7.60 -0.72 -20.04
C GLU A 339 7.68 0.30 -21.16
N LYS A 340 7.53 -0.11 -22.42
CA LYS A 340 7.48 0.82 -23.56
C LYS A 340 6.30 1.79 -23.47
N ALA A 341 5.14 1.32 -23.00
CA ALA A 341 3.97 2.17 -22.84
C ALA A 341 4.17 3.17 -21.70
N LEU A 342 4.75 2.74 -20.57
CA LEU A 342 5.09 3.60 -19.44
C LEU A 342 6.16 4.62 -19.81
N ASN A 343 7.24 4.19 -20.46
CA ASN A 343 8.31 5.10 -20.93
C ASN A 343 7.77 6.13 -21.94
N LEU A 344 6.89 5.71 -22.86
CA LEU A 344 6.23 6.65 -23.77
C LEU A 344 5.37 7.67 -23.01
N TRP A 345 4.67 7.23 -21.96
CA TRP A 345 3.89 8.11 -21.11
C TRP A 345 4.78 9.07 -20.33
N ASP A 346 5.89 8.59 -19.77
CA ASP A 346 6.87 9.40 -19.06
C ASP A 346 7.55 10.39 -19.99
N ASP A 347 7.89 9.99 -21.21
CA ASP A 347 8.40 10.88 -22.25
C ASP A 347 7.40 12.00 -22.59
N ILE A 348 6.11 11.65 -22.75
CA ILE A 348 5.06 12.65 -23.00
C ILE A 348 4.97 13.60 -21.81
N CYS A 349 4.95 13.09 -20.59
CA CYS A 349 4.93 13.89 -19.38
C CYS A 349 6.17 14.77 -19.26
N PHE A 350 7.35 14.24 -19.58
CA PHE A 350 8.62 14.99 -19.60
C PHE A 350 8.57 16.14 -20.61
N TYR A 351 8.17 15.89 -21.86
CA TYR A 351 8.04 16.93 -22.88
C TYR A 351 7.02 18.00 -22.50
N VAL A 352 5.90 17.61 -21.87
CA VAL A 352 4.90 18.57 -21.38
C VAL A 352 5.45 19.39 -20.22
N ARG A 353 6.18 18.77 -19.29
CA ARG A 353 6.85 19.47 -18.18
C ARG A 353 7.92 20.42 -18.67
N ASP A 354 8.80 19.98 -19.59
CA ASP A 354 9.85 20.80 -20.19
C ASP A 354 9.26 22.00 -20.93
N LEU A 355 8.22 21.78 -21.75
CA LEU A 355 7.51 22.85 -22.45
C LEU A 355 6.90 23.89 -21.49
N LEU A 356 6.47 23.45 -20.29
CA LEU A 356 5.86 24.31 -19.28
C LEU A 356 6.88 24.83 -18.24
N GLY A 357 8.17 24.46 -18.36
CA GLY A 357 9.23 24.90 -17.47
C GLY A 357 9.14 24.31 -16.04
N VAL A 358 8.47 23.17 -15.88
CA VAL A 358 8.34 22.48 -14.58
C VAL A 358 9.47 21.46 -14.44
N GLU A 359 10.43 21.72 -13.57
CA GLU A 359 11.42 20.70 -13.18
C GLU A 359 10.76 19.55 -12.42
N SER A 360 11.14 18.30 -12.71
CA SER A 360 10.75 17.16 -11.89
C SER A 360 11.39 17.27 -10.50
N LEU A 361 10.59 17.21 -9.46
CA LEU A 361 11.11 16.84 -8.14
C LEU A 361 11.39 15.34 -8.20
N ASN A 362 12.68 14.97 -8.23
CA ASN A 362 13.06 13.65 -7.74
C ASN A 362 12.93 13.75 -6.22
N VAL A 363 11.79 13.36 -5.70
CA VAL A 363 11.69 13.03 -4.28
C VAL A 363 12.46 11.73 -4.15
N GLU A 364 13.67 11.80 -3.58
CA GLU A 364 14.35 10.59 -3.13
C GLU A 364 13.44 9.96 -2.08
N THR A 365 12.88 8.83 -2.42
CA THR A 365 11.96 8.10 -1.54
C THR A 365 12.74 6.95 -0.95
N ASP A 366 12.66 6.83 0.37
CA ASP A 366 13.26 5.71 1.08
C ASP A 366 12.73 4.38 0.55
N GLY A 367 13.59 3.42 0.34
CA GLY A 367 13.18 2.06 0.00
C GLY A 367 12.55 1.35 1.21
N PHE A 368 11.76 0.32 0.96
CA PHE A 368 11.17 -0.45 2.06
C PHE A 368 12.23 -1.01 3.03
N HIS A 369 13.36 -1.51 2.52
CA HIS A 369 14.45 -2.00 3.35
C HIS A 369 15.12 -0.91 4.18
N ASP A 370 15.21 0.33 3.70
CA ASP A 370 15.78 1.46 4.44
C ASP A 370 14.96 1.77 5.69
N LEU A 371 13.64 1.79 5.52
CA LEU A 371 12.70 1.99 6.62
C LEU A 371 12.74 0.83 7.63
N LEU A 372 12.86 -0.41 7.14
CA LEU A 372 12.98 -1.58 7.99
C LEU A 372 14.25 -1.60 8.83
N VAL A 373 15.41 -1.23 8.24
CA VAL A 373 16.68 -1.14 8.96
C VAL A 373 16.62 -0.06 10.03
N SER A 374 16.12 1.12 9.67
CA SER A 374 15.99 2.25 10.59
C SER A 374 15.03 1.94 11.74
N TRP A 375 13.92 1.26 11.44
CA TRP A 375 12.97 0.81 12.44
C TRP A 375 13.59 -0.23 13.38
N HIS A 376 14.35 -1.18 12.84
CA HIS A 376 15.07 -2.18 13.64
C HIS A 376 16.08 -1.51 14.59
N ILE A 377 16.86 -0.56 14.11
CA ILE A 377 17.82 0.18 14.94
C ILE A 377 17.08 0.90 16.08
N GLN A 378 15.98 1.58 15.77
CA GLN A 378 15.25 2.37 16.74
C GLN A 378 14.49 1.52 17.76
N THR A 379 13.93 0.39 17.37
CA THR A 379 13.01 -0.38 18.23
C THR A 379 13.68 -1.59 18.89
N VAL A 380 14.69 -2.19 18.27
CA VAL A 380 15.33 -3.40 18.77
C VAL A 380 16.71 -3.14 19.35
N VAL A 381 17.51 -2.27 18.70
CA VAL A 381 18.90 -2.02 19.11
C VAL A 381 19.00 -0.93 20.19
N LEU A 382 18.11 0.08 20.13
CA LEU A 382 18.11 1.23 21.04
C LEU A 382 16.92 1.28 22.03
N PRO A 383 16.40 0.17 22.57
CA PRO A 383 15.27 0.22 23.49
C PRO A 383 15.60 0.91 24.82
N THR A 384 16.85 1.36 25.04
CA THR A 384 17.37 1.85 26.31
C THR A 384 17.20 3.35 26.56
N VAL A 385 16.56 4.10 25.69
CA VAL A 385 16.40 5.57 25.82
C VAL A 385 14.92 6.00 25.88
N ILE A 386 14.02 5.13 26.25
CA ILE A 386 12.68 5.55 26.67
C ILE A 386 12.80 5.96 28.14
N PRO A 387 12.51 7.24 28.51
CA PRO A 387 12.48 7.62 29.92
C PRO A 387 11.52 6.71 30.68
N GLU A 388 11.90 6.29 31.86
CA GLU A 388 11.22 5.33 32.76
C GLU A 388 9.78 5.72 33.16
N GLU A 389 9.20 6.78 32.62
CA GLU A 389 7.90 7.33 33.00
C GLU A 389 6.76 7.15 31.96
N VAL A 390 6.99 6.42 30.88
CA VAL A 390 5.89 6.03 29.99
C VAL A 390 5.86 4.52 29.97
N GLU A 391 5.17 3.94 30.95
CA GLU A 391 4.64 2.57 30.78
C GLU A 391 3.89 2.58 29.45
N ASN A 392 4.49 1.93 28.44
CA ASN A 392 3.86 1.75 27.16
C ASN A 392 2.89 0.57 27.31
N PRO A 393 1.58 0.81 27.46
CA PRO A 393 0.62 -0.29 27.64
C PRO A 393 0.51 -1.16 26.37
N PHE A 394 1.18 -0.75 25.29
CA PHE A 394 1.18 -1.43 24.03
C PHE A 394 2.60 -1.70 23.55
N ASP A 395 3.16 -2.80 23.97
CA ASP A 395 4.28 -3.44 23.32
C ASP A 395 3.70 -4.43 22.28
N PRO A 396 3.86 -4.21 20.96
CA PRO A 396 3.39 -5.15 19.95
C PRO A 396 4.10 -6.52 20.07
N PHE A 397 5.16 -6.60 20.88
CA PHE A 397 5.88 -7.81 21.19
C PHE A 397 5.58 -8.32 22.62
N ASN A 398 4.62 -7.71 23.33
CA ASN A 398 4.18 -8.22 24.63
C ASN A 398 3.41 -9.53 24.39
N GLU A 399 4.02 -10.63 24.82
CA GLU A 399 3.41 -11.97 24.70
C GLU A 399 2.03 -12.05 25.35
N ASP A 400 1.78 -11.31 26.44
CA ASP A 400 0.52 -11.30 27.15
C ASP A 400 -0.60 -10.63 26.35
N TYR A 401 -0.28 -9.57 25.60
CA TYR A 401 -1.23 -8.92 24.69
C TYR A 401 -1.50 -9.76 23.43
N ILE A 402 -0.43 -10.32 22.83
CA ILE A 402 -0.55 -11.23 21.68
C ILE A 402 -1.40 -12.46 22.02
N ASN A 403 -1.32 -12.92 23.26
CA ASN A 403 -2.10 -14.05 23.76
C ASN A 403 -3.50 -13.67 24.25
N GLY A 404 -3.89 -12.39 24.17
CA GLY A 404 -5.18 -11.89 24.63
C GLY A 404 -5.34 -11.95 26.15
N LEU A 405 -4.26 -11.87 26.90
CA LEU A 405 -4.24 -11.93 28.37
C LEU A 405 -4.37 -10.57 29.04
N VAL A 406 -4.17 -9.49 28.28
CA VAL A 406 -4.35 -8.10 28.74
C VAL A 406 -5.26 -7.32 27.79
N ASP A 407 -6.00 -6.35 28.33
CA ASP A 407 -6.82 -5.43 27.54
C ASP A 407 -5.98 -4.31 26.88
N LEU A 408 -6.64 -3.43 26.13
CA LEU A 408 -6.02 -2.30 25.45
C LEU A 408 -5.36 -1.27 26.40
N GLU A 409 -5.65 -1.36 27.69
CA GLU A 409 -5.11 -0.49 28.74
C GLU A 409 -3.97 -1.19 29.51
N GLY A 410 -3.62 -2.43 29.14
CA GLY A 410 -2.59 -3.25 29.81
C GLY A 410 -3.06 -3.97 31.08
N ASN A 411 -4.39 -4.02 31.33
CA ASN A 411 -4.93 -4.73 32.47
C ASN A 411 -5.17 -6.21 32.13
N PRO A 412 -4.94 -7.14 33.06
CA PRO A 412 -5.19 -8.56 32.85
C PRO A 412 -6.68 -8.82 32.52
N ILE A 413 -6.94 -9.47 31.38
CA ILE A 413 -8.28 -9.94 31.05
C ILE A 413 -8.55 -11.19 31.88
N ASN A 414 -9.52 -11.12 32.78
CA ASN A 414 -9.97 -12.29 33.53
C ASN A 414 -10.98 -13.05 32.67
N PRO A 415 -10.66 -14.27 32.18
CA PRO A 415 -11.58 -15.03 31.35
C PRO A 415 -12.85 -15.51 32.06
N GLU A 416 -12.93 -15.31 33.38
CA GLU A 416 -14.10 -15.75 34.21
C GLU A 416 -15.07 -14.60 34.50
N ASP A 417 -14.84 -13.37 34.02
CA ASP A 417 -15.75 -12.25 34.26
C ASP A 417 -16.22 -11.65 32.91
N PRO A 418 -17.28 -12.23 32.32
CA PRO A 418 -17.96 -11.60 31.20
C PRO A 418 -18.69 -10.36 31.74
N THR A 419 -18.14 -9.16 31.51
CA THR A 419 -18.84 -7.90 31.75
C THR A 419 -20.15 -7.89 30.98
N GLU A 420 -21.24 -8.18 31.64
CA GLU A 420 -22.60 -7.87 31.18
C GLU A 420 -22.66 -6.34 31.00
N PRO A 421 -23.19 -5.82 29.88
CA PRO A 421 -23.47 -4.39 29.76
C PRO A 421 -24.57 -4.05 30.80
N ASP A 422 -24.23 -3.13 31.71
CA ASP A 422 -25.17 -2.55 32.68
C ASP A 422 -26.42 -2.08 31.94
N SER A 423 -27.52 -2.77 32.21
CA SER A 423 -28.86 -2.30 31.89
C SER A 423 -29.20 -1.18 32.87
N GLU A 424 -29.18 0.07 32.38
CA GLU A 424 -29.75 1.20 33.11
C GLU A 424 -31.20 0.89 33.42
N GLU A 425 -31.49 0.61 34.69
CA GLU A 425 -32.81 0.67 35.28
C GLU A 425 -33.28 2.14 35.23
N THR A 426 -34.27 2.41 34.41
CA THR A 426 -35.11 3.59 34.51
C THR A 426 -36.03 3.41 35.69
N ASP A 427 -35.73 4.03 36.83
CA ASP A 427 -36.70 4.27 37.88
C ASP A 427 -37.56 5.48 37.50
N GLU A 428 -38.86 5.21 37.30
CA GLU A 428 -39.95 6.16 37.37
C GLU A 428 -40.17 6.57 38.84
N GLU A 429 -40.11 7.86 39.11
CA GLU A 429 -41.07 8.58 39.95
C GLU A 429 -41.07 10.08 39.64
#